data_1f0ef357b425a22b08e59beb3ee83b23
#
_entry.id   1f0ef357b425a22b08e59beb3ee83b23
#
_cell.length_a   1.000
_cell.length_b   1.000
_cell.length_c   1.000
_cell.angle_alpha   90.00
_cell.angle_beta   90.00
_cell.angle_gamma   90.00
#
_symmetry.space_group_name_H-M   'P 1'
#
loop_
_entity.id
_entity.type
_entity.pdbx_description
1 polymer ?
#
loop_
_entity_poly.entity_id
_entity_poly.type
_entity_poly.pdbx_seq_one_letter_code
_entity_poly.pdbx_strand_id
1 'polypeptide(L)'
;MELQGKKVLVFGSGKSGIGASDLLAKVGAFPVIYDGNAETDKDAVVHKTDGTYPVTVYAGELPKEVQDSLDLVVLSPGVPTDLPLVKSFYEQGLPVWGEVELAYRVGDGEVLAITGTNGKTTTTALLGKIMQDARESVFAVSYTHLRAHET
;
A
#
# COMPACT_ATOMS: atom_id res chain seq x y z
N MET A 1 -7.79 12.14 6.85
CA MET A 1 -6.74 12.98 6.18
C MET A 1 -7.05 13.00 4.70
N GLU A 2 -7.18 14.16 4.13
CA GLU A 2 -7.35 14.31 2.68
C GLU A 2 -6.00 14.06 2.00
N LEU A 3 -5.98 13.22 0.97
CA LEU A 3 -4.73 12.82 0.28
C LEU A 3 -4.46 13.63 -0.98
N GLN A 4 -5.44 14.38 -1.46
CA GLN A 4 -5.28 15.21 -2.67
C GLN A 4 -4.13 16.21 -2.51
N GLY A 5 -3.22 16.21 -3.46
CA GLY A 5 -2.03 17.08 -3.47
C GLY A 5 -0.92 16.67 -2.48
N LYS A 6 -1.10 15.58 -1.72
CA LYS A 6 -0.10 15.10 -0.78
C LYS A 6 1.00 14.28 -1.45
N LYS A 7 2.24 14.48 -1.01
CA LYS A 7 3.39 13.68 -1.46
C LYS A 7 3.55 12.49 -0.54
N VAL A 8 3.34 11.28 -1.08
CA VAL A 8 3.26 10.06 -0.30
C VAL A 8 4.36 9.09 -0.72
N LEU A 9 5.19 8.68 0.23
CA LEU A 9 6.16 7.62 0.02
C LEU A 9 5.46 6.26 0.08
N VAL A 10 5.65 5.43 -0.93
CA VAL A 10 5.32 4.01 -0.91
C VAL A 10 6.62 3.23 -0.72
N PHE A 11 6.81 2.65 0.45
CA PHE A 11 8.00 1.88 0.77
C PHE A 11 7.79 0.40 0.45
N GLY A 12 8.40 -0.05 -0.61
CA GLY A 12 8.31 -1.36 -1.23
C GLY A 12 7.83 -1.26 -2.68
N SER A 13 8.58 -1.86 -3.59
CA SER A 13 8.33 -1.86 -5.05
C SER A 13 7.65 -3.13 -5.56
N GLY A 14 7.15 -3.97 -4.65
CA GLY A 14 6.40 -5.18 -4.98
C GLY A 14 4.99 -4.90 -5.50
N LYS A 15 4.24 -5.95 -5.84
CA LYS A 15 2.87 -5.84 -6.36
C LYS A 15 1.96 -4.95 -5.53
N SER A 16 2.00 -5.09 -4.22
CA SER A 16 1.13 -4.33 -3.32
C SER A 16 1.55 -2.87 -3.23
N GLY A 17 2.86 -2.57 -3.21
CA GLY A 17 3.35 -1.19 -3.25
C GLY A 17 2.98 -0.48 -4.56
N ILE A 18 3.06 -1.18 -5.70
CA ILE A 18 2.60 -0.63 -6.98
C ILE A 18 1.09 -0.36 -6.93
N GLY A 19 0.28 -1.30 -6.43
CA GLY A 19 -1.16 -1.09 -6.26
C GLY A 19 -1.49 0.07 -5.32
N ALA A 20 -0.73 0.25 -4.24
CA ALA A 20 -0.86 1.40 -3.35
C ALA A 20 -0.53 2.72 -4.07
N SER A 21 0.52 2.73 -4.90
CA SER A 21 0.91 3.88 -5.73
C SER A 21 -0.19 4.26 -6.72
N ASP A 22 -0.75 3.28 -7.44
CA ASP A 22 -1.86 3.50 -8.37
C ASP A 22 -3.11 4.03 -7.64
N LEU A 23 -3.42 3.51 -6.46
CA LEU A 23 -4.53 3.99 -5.64
C LEU A 23 -4.32 5.43 -5.17
N LEU A 24 -3.12 5.77 -4.70
CA LEU A 24 -2.75 7.12 -4.30
C LEU A 24 -2.92 8.12 -5.44
N ALA A 25 -2.45 7.77 -6.64
CA ALA A 25 -2.61 8.61 -7.82
C ALA A 25 -4.09 8.84 -8.17
N LYS A 26 -4.93 7.80 -8.08
CA LYS A 26 -6.39 7.91 -8.32
C LYS A 26 -7.09 8.86 -7.37
N VAL A 27 -6.62 8.99 -6.14
CA VAL A 27 -7.18 9.95 -5.16
C VAL A 27 -6.49 11.31 -5.18
N GLY A 28 -5.65 11.56 -6.20
CA GLY A 28 -5.01 12.87 -6.43
C GLY A 28 -3.78 13.14 -5.57
N ALA A 29 -3.19 12.11 -4.95
CA ALA A 29 -1.90 12.21 -4.28
C ALA A 29 -0.74 12.09 -5.29
N PHE A 30 0.46 12.47 -4.86
CA PHE A 30 1.70 12.32 -5.62
C PHE A 30 2.55 11.18 -5.03
N PRO A 31 2.44 9.94 -5.56
CA PRO A 31 3.19 8.81 -5.05
C PRO A 31 4.66 8.88 -5.44
N VAL A 32 5.52 8.49 -4.50
CA VAL A 32 6.95 8.26 -4.70
C VAL A 32 7.23 6.84 -4.24
N ILE A 33 7.74 5.98 -5.11
CA ILE A 33 8.08 4.60 -4.74
C ILE A 33 9.53 4.55 -4.27
N TYR A 34 9.77 3.88 -3.15
CA TYR A 34 11.11 3.62 -2.63
C TYR A 34 11.30 2.14 -2.34
N ASP A 35 12.44 1.61 -2.74
CA ASP A 35 12.89 0.27 -2.40
C ASP A 35 14.27 0.32 -1.75
N GLY A 36 14.45 -0.35 -0.62
CA GLY A 36 15.73 -0.40 0.08
C GLY A 36 16.82 -1.20 -0.66
N ASN A 37 16.45 -2.00 -1.66
CA ASN A 37 17.41 -2.73 -2.48
C ASN A 37 17.94 -1.82 -3.61
N ALA A 38 19.23 -1.53 -3.57
CA ALA A 38 19.91 -0.70 -4.57
C ALA A 38 19.90 -1.30 -5.99
N GLU A 39 19.76 -2.63 -6.10
CA GLU A 39 19.70 -3.35 -7.39
C GLU A 39 18.30 -3.34 -8.01
N THR A 40 17.32 -2.71 -7.39
CA THR A 40 15.97 -2.63 -7.93
C THR A 40 15.97 -1.87 -9.26
N ASP A 41 15.46 -2.52 -10.29
CA ASP A 41 15.29 -1.92 -11.62
C ASP A 41 14.12 -0.92 -11.59
N LYS A 42 14.47 0.36 -11.54
CA LYS A 42 13.51 1.46 -11.43
C LYS A 42 12.59 1.56 -12.64
N ASP A 43 13.11 1.33 -13.84
CA ASP A 43 12.33 1.38 -15.07
C ASP A 43 11.32 0.23 -15.12
N ALA A 44 11.72 -0.97 -14.68
CA ALA A 44 10.81 -2.09 -14.55
C ALA A 44 9.70 -1.83 -13.51
N VAL A 45 9.99 -1.09 -12.44
CA VAL A 45 8.95 -0.67 -11.46
C VAL A 45 7.98 0.32 -12.08
N VAL A 46 8.47 1.35 -12.77
CA VAL A 46 7.63 2.33 -13.48
C VAL A 46 6.71 1.65 -14.49
N HIS A 47 7.24 0.71 -15.27
CA HIS A 47 6.44 -0.04 -16.26
C HIS A 47 5.34 -0.93 -15.67
N LYS A 48 5.39 -1.24 -14.38
CA LYS A 48 4.36 -2.02 -13.69
C LYS A 48 3.22 -1.17 -13.11
N THR A 49 3.39 0.14 -13.02
CA THR A 49 2.31 1.06 -12.65
C THR A 49 1.30 1.16 -13.79
N ASP A 50 0.12 1.69 -13.55
CA ASP A 50 -0.93 1.82 -14.57
C ASP A 50 -0.59 2.84 -15.68
N GLY A 51 0.52 3.57 -15.55
CA GLY A 51 1.03 4.50 -16.55
C GLY A 51 0.22 5.79 -16.74
N THR A 52 -0.81 6.00 -15.92
CA THR A 52 -1.70 7.18 -16.05
C THR A 52 -1.20 8.40 -15.29
N TYR A 53 -0.13 8.27 -14.53
CA TYR A 53 0.44 9.33 -13.70
C TYR A 53 1.98 9.27 -13.69
N PRO A 54 2.67 10.40 -13.45
CA PRO A 54 4.11 10.39 -13.29
C PRO A 54 4.47 9.77 -11.93
N VAL A 55 5.38 8.80 -11.93
CA VAL A 55 5.92 8.18 -10.72
C VAL A 55 7.43 8.32 -10.68
N THR A 56 7.97 8.65 -9.50
CA THR A 56 9.40 8.65 -9.25
C THR A 56 9.76 7.46 -8.39
N VAL A 57 10.79 6.72 -8.79
CA VAL A 57 11.27 5.53 -8.08
C VAL A 57 12.68 5.76 -7.56
N TYR A 58 12.90 5.52 -6.28
CA TYR A 58 14.21 5.50 -5.63
C TYR A 58 14.57 4.09 -5.20
N ALA A 59 15.84 3.72 -5.34
CA ALA A 59 16.36 2.41 -4.97
C ALA A 59 17.64 2.56 -4.14
N GLY A 60 17.73 1.83 -3.05
CA GLY A 60 18.86 1.83 -2.11
C GLY A 60 18.92 3.07 -1.23
N GLU A 61 19.05 4.26 -1.80
CA GLU A 61 19.13 5.52 -1.07
C GLU A 61 17.92 6.41 -1.37
N LEU A 62 17.33 6.99 -0.33
CA LEU A 62 16.28 8.00 -0.42
C LEU A 62 16.87 9.36 -0.06
N PRO A 63 16.96 10.32 -1.00
CA PRO A 63 17.54 11.64 -0.75
C PRO A 63 16.82 12.38 0.40
N LYS A 64 17.60 13.10 1.21
CA LYS A 64 17.07 13.83 2.37
C LYS A 64 16.00 14.85 1.98
N GLU A 65 16.20 15.55 0.87
CA GLU A 65 15.25 16.53 0.34
C GLU A 65 13.88 15.89 0.01
N VAL A 66 13.90 14.62 -0.44
CA VAL A 66 12.67 13.87 -0.69
C VAL A 66 12.00 13.51 0.64
N GLN A 67 12.79 12.98 1.60
CA GLN A 67 12.27 12.63 2.95
C GLN A 67 11.58 13.83 3.61
N ASP A 68 12.23 15.00 3.57
CA ASP A 68 11.74 16.24 4.21
C ASP A 68 10.50 16.84 3.50
N SER A 69 10.20 16.40 2.28
CA SER A 69 9.05 16.84 1.49
C SER A 69 7.83 15.92 1.57
N LEU A 70 7.91 14.84 2.34
CA LEU A 70 6.83 13.86 2.46
C LEU A 70 5.72 14.34 3.42
N ASP A 71 4.50 14.02 3.09
CA ASP A 71 3.32 14.22 3.93
C ASP A 71 2.86 12.92 4.63
N LEU A 72 3.21 11.77 4.05
CA LEU A 72 2.77 10.45 4.52
C LEU A 72 3.72 9.38 4.00
N VAL A 73 3.86 8.30 4.75
CA VAL A 73 4.54 7.06 4.32
C VAL A 73 3.53 5.91 4.35
N VAL A 74 3.52 5.11 3.29
CA VAL A 74 2.79 3.84 3.22
C VAL A 74 3.80 2.71 3.15
N LEU A 75 3.73 1.78 4.10
CA LEU A 75 4.61 0.61 4.17
C LEU A 75 3.95 -0.61 3.54
N SER A 76 4.65 -1.25 2.63
CA SER A 76 4.29 -2.59 2.16
C SER A 76 4.47 -3.63 3.27
N PRO A 77 3.68 -4.73 3.29
CA PRO A 77 3.70 -5.72 4.37
C PRO A 77 5.06 -6.40 4.60
N GLY A 78 5.93 -6.42 3.58
CA GLY A 78 7.28 -6.97 3.66
C GLY A 78 8.33 -6.03 4.25
N VAL A 79 8.00 -4.77 4.49
CA VAL A 79 8.94 -3.77 5.03
C VAL A 79 8.93 -3.81 6.56
N PRO A 80 10.06 -4.13 7.21
CA PRO A 80 10.13 -4.14 8.67
C PRO A 80 9.93 -2.73 9.25
N THR A 81 9.12 -2.64 10.29
CA THR A 81 8.82 -1.35 10.95
C THR A 81 9.95 -0.84 11.84
N ASP A 82 10.94 -1.68 12.14
CA ASP A 82 12.11 -1.38 12.98
C ASP A 82 13.32 -0.87 12.17
N LEU A 83 13.20 -0.74 10.86
CA LEU A 83 14.24 -0.14 10.03
C LEU A 83 14.57 1.29 10.49
N PRO A 84 15.86 1.70 10.50
CA PRO A 84 16.27 3.04 10.90
C PRO A 84 15.52 4.15 10.15
N LEU A 85 15.33 3.99 8.85
CA LEU A 85 14.59 4.96 8.03
C LEU A 85 13.11 5.06 8.45
N VAL A 86 12.46 3.94 8.76
CA VAL A 86 11.06 3.94 9.23
C VAL A 86 10.95 4.61 10.60
N LYS A 87 11.88 4.31 11.52
CA LYS A 87 11.95 4.95 12.83
C LYS A 87 12.13 6.46 12.71
N SER A 88 12.98 6.92 11.79
CA SER A 88 13.17 8.36 11.57
C SER A 88 11.91 9.07 11.12
N PHE A 89 11.02 8.43 10.35
CA PHE A 89 9.73 8.99 9.99
C PHE A 89 8.82 9.16 11.20
N TYR A 90 8.76 8.15 12.09
CA TYR A 90 8.01 8.26 13.35
C TYR A 90 8.56 9.39 14.25
N GLU A 91 9.88 9.50 14.38
CA GLU A 91 10.55 10.55 15.18
C GLU A 91 10.26 11.95 14.65
N GLN A 92 10.11 12.10 13.34
CA GLN A 92 9.73 13.35 12.69
C GLN A 92 8.22 13.65 12.78
N GLY A 93 7.44 12.75 13.38
CA GLY A 93 5.98 12.88 13.48
C GLY A 93 5.25 12.68 12.13
N LEU A 94 5.93 12.12 11.13
CA LEU A 94 5.33 11.83 9.84
C LEU A 94 4.35 10.65 9.99
N PRO A 95 3.11 10.76 9.50
CA PRO A 95 2.18 9.62 9.53
C PRO A 95 2.73 8.44 8.73
N VAL A 96 2.65 7.24 9.31
CA VAL A 96 3.08 6.00 8.67
C VAL A 96 1.91 5.02 8.70
N TRP A 97 1.40 4.64 7.53
CA TRP A 97 0.28 3.72 7.37
C TRP A 97 0.73 2.41 6.74
N GLY A 98 0.01 1.33 7.03
CA GLY A 98 0.07 0.12 6.20
C GLY A 98 -0.84 0.25 4.98
N GLU A 99 -0.64 -0.60 3.99
CA GLU A 99 -1.46 -0.61 2.76
C GLU A 99 -2.95 -0.88 3.03
N VAL A 100 -3.25 -1.72 4.04
CA VAL A 100 -4.64 -1.97 4.47
C VAL A 100 -5.28 -0.71 5.05
N GLU A 101 -4.52 0.06 5.83
CA GLU A 101 -5.00 1.34 6.37
C GLU A 101 -5.24 2.36 5.25
N LEU A 102 -4.34 2.44 4.27
CA LEU A 102 -4.54 3.28 3.10
C LEU A 102 -5.85 2.90 2.38
N ALA A 103 -6.04 1.61 2.06
CA ALA A 103 -7.23 1.14 1.38
C ALA A 103 -8.51 1.44 2.17
N TYR A 104 -8.49 1.24 3.49
CA TYR A 104 -9.61 1.55 4.38
C TYR A 104 -9.96 3.06 4.39
N ARG A 105 -8.95 3.92 4.39
CA ARG A 105 -9.15 5.39 4.47
C ARG A 105 -9.60 6.03 3.17
N VAL A 106 -9.30 5.41 2.03
CA VAL A 106 -9.70 5.92 0.70
C VAL A 106 -10.91 5.19 0.13
N GLY A 107 -11.29 4.05 0.70
CA GLY A 107 -12.44 3.27 0.27
C GLY A 107 -13.75 3.87 0.79
N ASP A 108 -14.76 3.91 -0.06
CA ASP A 108 -16.12 4.35 0.30
C ASP A 108 -17.02 3.18 0.74
N GLY A 109 -16.51 1.96 0.72
CA GLY A 109 -17.26 0.74 1.03
C GLY A 109 -17.32 0.44 2.52
N GLU A 110 -18.36 -0.29 2.93
CA GLU A 110 -18.45 -0.89 4.26
C GLU A 110 -17.43 -2.03 4.38
N VAL A 111 -16.63 -2.02 5.45
CA VAL A 111 -15.59 -3.02 5.69
C VAL A 111 -16.00 -3.99 6.78
N LEU A 112 -16.03 -5.27 6.46
CA LEU A 112 -16.23 -6.37 7.40
C LEU A 112 -14.90 -7.11 7.60
N ALA A 113 -14.29 -6.95 8.77
CA ALA A 113 -12.99 -7.54 9.09
C ALA A 113 -13.16 -8.83 9.91
N ILE A 114 -12.47 -9.90 9.48
CA ILE A 114 -12.48 -11.21 10.14
C ILE A 114 -11.09 -11.51 10.68
N THR A 115 -10.99 -11.72 11.99
CA THR A 115 -9.76 -12.13 12.66
C THR A 115 -9.95 -13.46 13.41
N GLY A 116 -8.87 -14.09 13.80
CA GLY A 116 -8.88 -15.33 14.56
C GLY A 116 -7.65 -16.20 14.26
N THR A 117 -7.43 -17.22 15.06
CA THR A 117 -6.32 -18.17 14.89
C THR A 117 -6.58 -19.15 13.74
N ASN A 118 -7.82 -19.65 13.61
CA ASN A 118 -8.22 -20.61 12.58
C ASN A 118 -9.52 -20.17 11.90
N GLY A 119 -9.81 -20.71 10.71
CA GLY A 119 -11.06 -20.55 10.01
C GLY A 119 -11.29 -19.19 9.32
N LYS A 120 -10.35 -18.26 9.39
CA LYS A 120 -10.48 -16.93 8.75
C LYS A 120 -10.85 -17.00 7.27
N THR A 121 -10.09 -17.77 6.50
CA THR A 121 -10.31 -17.90 5.05
C THR A 121 -11.68 -18.50 4.73
N THR A 122 -12.09 -19.56 5.45
CA THR A 122 -13.40 -20.20 5.27
C THR A 122 -14.54 -19.25 5.63
N THR A 123 -14.43 -18.54 6.75
CA THR A 123 -15.42 -17.55 7.19
C THR A 123 -15.51 -16.40 6.20
N THR A 124 -14.38 -15.88 5.72
CA THR A 124 -14.33 -14.82 4.71
C THR A 124 -14.99 -15.24 3.41
N ALA A 125 -14.72 -16.47 2.94
CA ALA A 125 -15.32 -17.00 1.73
C ALA A 125 -16.84 -17.17 1.87
N LEU A 126 -17.30 -17.73 3.00
CA LEU A 126 -18.72 -17.91 3.28
C LEU A 126 -19.46 -16.55 3.38
N LEU A 127 -18.91 -15.64 4.18
CA LEU A 127 -19.50 -14.30 4.34
C LEU A 127 -19.51 -13.56 3.00
N GLY A 128 -18.41 -13.62 2.24
CA GLY A 128 -18.32 -13.04 0.90
C GLY A 128 -19.43 -13.57 -0.02
N LYS A 129 -19.70 -14.89 0.00
CA LYS A 129 -20.78 -15.48 -0.77
C LYS A 129 -22.16 -15.00 -0.34
N ILE A 130 -22.43 -14.96 0.97
CA ILE A 130 -23.69 -14.44 1.51
C ILE A 130 -23.91 -12.98 1.11
N MET A 131 -22.85 -12.16 1.23
CA MET A 131 -22.93 -10.74 0.88
C MET A 131 -23.12 -10.53 -0.63
N GLN A 132 -22.49 -11.34 -1.49
CA GLN A 132 -22.69 -11.30 -2.95
C GLN A 132 -24.13 -11.59 -3.33
N ASP A 133 -24.80 -12.49 -2.61
CA ASP A 133 -26.21 -12.80 -2.84
C ASP A 133 -27.14 -11.67 -2.33
N ALA A 134 -26.68 -10.82 -1.42
CA ALA A 134 -27.44 -9.74 -0.80
C ALA A 134 -27.12 -8.32 -1.32
N ARG A 135 -25.99 -8.12 -2.00
CA ARG A 135 -25.46 -6.82 -2.44
C ARG A 135 -24.94 -6.90 -3.87
N GLU A 136 -25.00 -5.79 -4.60
CA GLU A 136 -24.56 -5.72 -6.01
C GLU A 136 -23.03 -5.74 -6.18
N SER A 137 -22.28 -5.26 -5.20
CA SER A 137 -20.80 -5.20 -5.27
C SER A 137 -20.20 -5.63 -3.95
N VAL A 138 -19.48 -6.76 -3.98
CA VAL A 138 -18.74 -7.29 -2.82
C VAL A 138 -17.37 -7.77 -3.25
N PHE A 139 -16.35 -7.33 -2.53
CA PHE A 139 -14.98 -7.78 -2.70
C PHE A 139 -14.51 -8.48 -1.44
N ALA A 140 -14.30 -9.79 -1.52
CA ALA A 140 -13.84 -10.61 -0.41
C ALA A 140 -12.36 -10.97 -0.59
N VAL A 141 -11.51 -10.59 0.37
CA VAL A 141 -10.06 -10.82 0.34
C VAL A 141 -9.62 -11.58 1.58
N SER A 142 -8.77 -12.56 1.39
CA SER A 142 -8.06 -13.25 2.48
C SER A 142 -6.56 -13.07 2.32
N TYR A 143 -5.85 -12.95 3.43
CA TYR A 143 -4.39 -12.83 3.46
C TYR A 143 -3.67 -13.99 2.73
N THR A 144 -4.25 -15.18 2.72
CA THR A 144 -3.74 -16.34 1.96
C THR A 144 -3.82 -16.13 0.44
N HIS A 145 -4.82 -15.41 -0.04
CA HIS A 145 -4.93 -15.06 -1.47
C HIS A 145 -3.90 -14.01 -1.90
N LEU A 146 -3.55 -13.07 -1.02
CA LEU A 146 -2.51 -12.09 -1.29
C LEU A 146 -1.13 -12.74 -1.42
N ARG A 147 -0.85 -13.79 -0.63
CA ARG A 147 0.40 -14.58 -0.73
C ARG A 147 0.43 -15.55 -1.90
N ALA A 148 -0.70 -16.11 -2.33
CA ALA A 148 -0.75 -17.09 -3.42
C ALA A 148 -0.37 -16.51 -4.79
N HIS A 149 -0.27 -15.18 -4.91
CA HIS A 149 0.18 -14.50 -6.12
C HIS A 149 1.67 -14.10 -6.10
N GLU A 150 2.39 -14.40 -5.00
CA GLU A 150 3.82 -14.10 -4.87
C GLU A 150 4.75 -15.30 -5.24
N THR A 151 4.19 -16.41 -5.67
CA THR A 151 4.98 -17.57 -6.15
C THR A 151 4.92 -17.70 -7.65
#